data_edbb47e207c38b6f3861df737c50ab92
#
_entry.id   edbb47e207c38b6f3861df737c50ab92
#
_cell.length_a   1.000
_cell.length_b   1.000
_cell.length_c   1.000
_cell.angle_alpha   90.00
_cell.angle_beta   90.00
_cell.angle_gamma   90.00
#
_symmetry.space_group_name_H-M   'P 1'
#
loop_
_entity.id
_entity.type
_entity.pdbx_description
1 polymer ?
#
loop_
_entity_poly.entity_id
_entity_poly.type
_entity_poly.pdbx_seq_one_letter_code
_entity_poly.pdbx_strand_id
1 'polypeptide(L)'
;SLEKELPSSISKYLTKAKVRVLDMIDKMAPSKPSVEDSDEPKFPFPEPREYQKQAFDNWKNNKQQGLFAMATGTGKTLTSLNCLLNIYKKYRFYKSIILVPTITLVDQWEQECKRFNFKNVVKVSSKNAKWKDEIGAIKLREEINDNADVSYVIIATYASFAREAIFKELMSFNKMTQKRLLFIADEAHNMGAGRI
;
A
#
# COMPACT_ATOMS: atom_id res chain seq x y z
N SER A 1 27.70 5.86 12.67
CA SER A 1 26.35 5.65 13.17
C SER A 1 26.32 5.98 14.64
N LEU A 2 25.49 6.93 15.04
CA LEU A 2 25.34 7.47 16.40
C LEU A 2 24.97 6.41 17.47
N GLU A 3 24.46 5.26 17.05
CA GLU A 3 24.05 4.18 17.98
C GLU A 3 25.23 3.38 18.59
N LYS A 4 26.41 3.47 18.02
CA LYS A 4 27.59 2.70 18.51
C LYS A 4 28.32 3.35 19.70
N GLU A 5 27.99 4.59 20.04
CA GLU A 5 28.66 5.35 21.10
C GLU A 5 27.83 5.57 22.38
N LEU A 6 26.60 5.05 22.40
CA LEU A 6 25.71 5.23 23.55
C LEU A 6 25.96 4.19 24.64
N PRO A 7 26.00 4.61 25.93
CA PRO A 7 26.08 3.68 27.05
C PRO A 7 24.97 2.62 27.00
N SER A 8 25.30 1.38 27.39
CA SER A 8 24.37 0.24 27.33
C SER A 8 23.03 0.47 28.05
N SER A 9 23.02 1.28 29.10
CA SER A 9 21.82 1.70 29.83
C SER A 9 20.87 2.55 28.97
N ILE A 10 21.44 3.47 28.15
CA ILE A 10 20.65 4.34 27.27
C ILE A 10 20.12 3.55 26.08
N SER A 11 20.94 2.66 25.49
CA SER A 11 20.50 1.77 24.42
C SER A 11 19.32 0.89 24.85
N LYS A 12 19.36 0.31 26.05
CA LYS A 12 18.27 -0.46 26.64
C LYS A 12 16.99 0.36 26.87
N TYR A 13 17.14 1.64 27.26
CA TYR A 13 16.03 2.55 27.46
C TYR A 13 15.35 2.92 26.12
N LEU A 14 16.15 3.21 25.09
CA LEU A 14 15.66 3.48 23.74
C LEU A 14 14.92 2.29 23.14
N THR A 15 15.43 1.07 23.33
CA THR A 15 14.75 -0.16 22.88
C THR A 15 13.40 -0.32 23.58
N LYS A 16 13.32 -0.07 24.88
CA LYS A 16 12.07 -0.14 25.65
C LYS A 16 11.07 0.95 25.22
N ALA A 17 11.56 2.15 24.88
CA ALA A 17 10.74 3.22 24.34
C ALA A 17 10.18 2.88 22.94
N LYS A 18 11.02 2.34 22.05
CA LYS A 18 10.60 1.84 20.72
C LYS A 18 9.46 0.80 20.84
N VAL A 19 9.59 -0.18 21.73
CA VAL A 19 8.55 -1.18 21.97
C VAL A 19 7.23 -0.55 22.43
N ARG A 20 7.27 0.39 23.37
CA ARG A 20 6.05 1.09 23.85
C ARG A 20 5.38 1.89 22.73
N VAL A 21 6.16 2.58 21.89
CA VAL A 21 5.62 3.33 20.74
C VAL A 21 4.98 2.39 19.74
N LEU A 22 5.60 1.26 19.43
CA LEU A 22 5.02 0.24 18.55
C LEU A 22 3.69 -0.31 19.10
N ASP A 23 3.60 -0.61 20.39
CA ASP A 23 2.35 -1.02 21.03
C ASP A 23 1.25 0.04 20.94
N MET A 24 1.60 1.31 21.07
CA MET A 24 0.66 2.42 20.90
C MET A 24 0.18 2.52 19.46
N ILE A 25 1.08 2.40 18.49
CA ILE A 25 0.76 2.42 17.07
C ILE A 25 -0.16 1.24 16.71
N ASP A 26 0.11 0.05 17.25
CA ASP A 26 -0.73 -1.14 17.02
C ASP A 26 -2.15 -0.98 17.58
N LYS A 27 -2.32 -0.19 18.63
CA LYS A 27 -3.63 0.17 19.18
C LYS A 27 -4.36 1.24 18.37
N MET A 28 -3.63 2.10 17.65
CA MET A 28 -4.17 3.17 16.80
C MET A 28 -4.41 2.70 15.37
N ALA A 29 -3.71 1.67 14.91
CA ALA A 29 -3.88 1.10 13.58
C ALA A 29 -5.23 0.36 13.47
N PRO A 30 -5.81 0.26 12.26
CA PRO A 30 -6.96 -0.60 12.04
C PRO A 30 -6.65 -1.99 12.58
N SER A 31 -7.59 -2.51 13.39
CA SER A 31 -7.43 -3.74 14.18
C SER A 31 -6.75 -4.85 13.38
N LYS A 32 -5.69 -5.43 13.95
CA LYS A 32 -5.18 -6.71 13.46
C LYS A 32 -6.35 -7.69 13.42
N PRO A 33 -6.62 -8.35 12.29
CA PRO A 33 -7.55 -9.47 12.31
C PRO A 33 -7.01 -10.52 13.28
N SER A 34 -7.90 -11.10 14.06
CA SER A 34 -7.61 -12.22 14.99
C SER A 34 -6.88 -13.34 14.24
N VAL A 35 -5.83 -13.85 14.86
CA VAL A 35 -5.01 -14.95 14.37
C VAL A 35 -5.83 -16.22 14.36
N GLU A 36 -6.39 -16.58 13.19
CA GLU A 36 -6.77 -17.94 12.83
C GLU A 36 -7.04 -17.98 11.32
N ASP A 37 -6.14 -18.47 10.59
CA ASP A 37 -6.04 -18.97 9.22
C ASP A 37 -4.79 -18.41 8.54
N SER A 38 -4.16 -19.16 7.66
CA SER A 38 -2.94 -18.83 6.92
C SER A 38 -3.10 -17.53 6.12
N ASP A 39 -2.89 -16.41 6.80
CA ASP A 39 -3.38 -15.08 6.45
C ASP A 39 -2.43 -14.32 5.52
N GLU A 40 -1.62 -15.07 4.76
CA GLU A 40 -0.77 -14.49 3.74
C GLU A 40 -1.58 -14.02 2.53
N PRO A 41 -1.15 -12.92 1.88
CA PRO A 41 -1.70 -12.52 0.60
C PRO A 41 -1.67 -13.66 -0.41
N LYS A 42 -2.82 -13.91 -1.05
CA LYS A 42 -2.98 -14.98 -2.06
C LYS A 42 -3.91 -14.53 -3.17
N PHE A 43 -3.79 -15.16 -4.32
CA PHE A 43 -4.72 -14.94 -5.41
C PHE A 43 -6.09 -15.53 -5.03
N PRO A 44 -7.22 -14.80 -5.22
CA PRO A 44 -8.54 -15.21 -4.72
C PRO A 44 -9.20 -16.35 -5.49
N PHE A 45 -8.60 -16.81 -6.58
CA PHE A 45 -9.04 -17.93 -7.40
C PHE A 45 -7.94 -19.00 -7.47
N PRO A 46 -8.20 -20.21 -7.99
CA PRO A 46 -7.16 -21.24 -8.08
C PRO A 46 -5.89 -20.78 -8.80
N GLU A 47 -6.05 -20.07 -9.92
CA GLU A 47 -4.93 -19.46 -10.65
C GLU A 47 -5.36 -18.23 -11.47
N PRO A 48 -4.42 -17.33 -11.79
CA PRO A 48 -4.65 -16.27 -12.77
C PRO A 48 -4.90 -16.83 -14.16
N ARG A 49 -5.79 -16.19 -14.91
CA ARG A 49 -6.02 -16.52 -16.32
C ARG A 49 -4.78 -16.21 -17.16
N GLU A 50 -4.64 -16.88 -18.30
CA GLU A 50 -3.45 -16.77 -19.15
C GLU A 50 -3.13 -15.32 -19.54
N TYR A 51 -4.13 -14.53 -19.94
CA TYR A 51 -3.91 -13.12 -20.26
C TYR A 51 -3.44 -12.26 -19.07
N GLN A 52 -3.78 -12.66 -17.83
CA GLN A 52 -3.33 -11.98 -16.62
C GLN A 52 -1.85 -12.33 -16.32
N LYS A 53 -1.45 -13.56 -16.60
CA LYS A 53 -0.05 -13.99 -16.52
C LYS A 53 0.80 -13.23 -17.55
N GLN A 54 0.33 -13.17 -18.81
CA GLN A 54 1.00 -12.41 -19.88
C GLN A 54 1.10 -10.91 -19.54
N ALA A 55 0.04 -10.31 -19.01
CA ALA A 55 0.06 -8.90 -18.59
C ALA A 55 1.09 -8.65 -17.48
N PHE A 56 1.20 -9.57 -16.53
CA PHE A 56 2.22 -9.51 -15.49
C PHE A 56 3.64 -9.63 -16.06
N ASP A 57 3.88 -10.61 -16.96
CA ASP A 57 5.19 -10.82 -17.57
C ASP A 57 5.61 -9.61 -18.41
N ASN A 58 4.70 -9.04 -19.20
CA ASN A 58 4.95 -7.82 -19.96
C ASN A 58 5.31 -6.64 -19.04
N TRP A 59 4.57 -6.45 -17.97
CA TRP A 59 4.84 -5.40 -16.98
C TRP A 59 6.21 -5.60 -16.32
N LYS A 60 6.54 -6.83 -15.92
CA LYS A 60 7.84 -7.18 -15.33
C LYS A 60 8.99 -6.91 -16.30
N ASN A 61 8.84 -7.31 -17.56
CA ASN A 61 9.86 -7.13 -18.61
C ASN A 61 10.03 -5.65 -18.98
N ASN A 62 8.98 -4.83 -18.84
CA ASN A 62 9.01 -3.39 -19.07
C ASN A 62 9.40 -2.60 -17.81
N LYS A 63 10.35 -3.09 -17.02
CA LYS A 63 10.87 -2.43 -15.81
C LYS A 63 9.80 -2.06 -14.78
N GLN A 64 8.75 -2.86 -14.69
CA GLN A 64 7.60 -2.64 -13.80
C GLN A 64 6.83 -1.34 -14.11
N GLN A 65 6.79 -0.95 -15.37
CA GLN A 65 6.00 0.15 -15.88
C GLN A 65 5.11 -0.34 -17.03
N GLY A 66 3.90 0.17 -17.11
CA GLY A 66 3.01 -0.19 -18.22
C GLY A 66 1.57 0.23 -18.03
N LEU A 67 0.85 0.18 -19.13
CA LEU A 67 -0.60 0.37 -19.19
C LEU A 67 -1.27 -0.98 -19.47
N PHE A 68 -2.19 -1.40 -18.61
CA PHE A 68 -3.04 -2.55 -18.91
C PHE A 68 -4.22 -2.12 -19.78
N ALA A 69 -4.03 -2.15 -21.08
CA ALA A 69 -5.09 -1.89 -22.07
C ALA A 69 -6.03 -3.10 -22.15
N MET A 70 -6.92 -3.24 -21.18
CA MET A 70 -7.87 -4.34 -21.08
C MET A 70 -9.30 -3.78 -21.14
N ALA A 71 -10.21 -4.50 -21.77
CA ALA A 71 -11.63 -4.12 -21.83
C ALA A 71 -12.26 -4.08 -20.43
N THR A 72 -13.31 -3.29 -20.26
CA THR A 72 -14.09 -3.23 -19.02
C THR A 72 -14.62 -4.62 -18.65
N GLY A 73 -14.55 -4.99 -17.38
CA GLY A 73 -15.01 -6.30 -16.89
C GLY A 73 -14.03 -7.47 -17.12
N THR A 74 -12.88 -7.26 -17.74
CA THR A 74 -11.89 -8.33 -18.00
C THR A 74 -10.91 -8.59 -16.87
N GLY A 75 -11.15 -8.02 -15.68
CA GLY A 75 -10.32 -8.30 -14.51
C GLY A 75 -9.06 -7.45 -14.39
N LYS A 76 -9.07 -6.19 -14.89
CA LYS A 76 -7.96 -5.22 -14.71
C LYS A 76 -7.53 -5.11 -13.24
N THR A 77 -8.49 -4.98 -12.34
CA THR A 77 -8.24 -4.90 -10.89
C THR A 77 -7.51 -6.13 -10.37
N LEU A 78 -7.97 -7.33 -10.76
CA LEU A 78 -7.32 -8.58 -10.38
C LEU A 78 -5.90 -8.68 -10.94
N THR A 79 -5.69 -8.24 -12.20
CA THR A 79 -4.36 -8.23 -12.81
C THR A 79 -3.42 -7.28 -12.09
N SER A 80 -3.87 -6.07 -11.74
CA SER A 80 -3.09 -5.09 -11.02
C SER A 80 -2.73 -5.58 -9.60
N LEU A 81 -3.69 -6.15 -8.88
CA LEU A 81 -3.43 -6.72 -7.55
C LEU A 81 -2.56 -7.99 -7.61
N ASN A 82 -2.61 -8.74 -8.72
CA ASN A 82 -1.69 -9.85 -8.95
C ASN A 82 -0.23 -9.37 -9.11
N CYS A 83 0.00 -8.19 -9.71
CA CYS A 83 1.33 -7.58 -9.73
C CYS A 83 1.82 -7.29 -8.30
N LEU A 84 0.96 -6.73 -7.45
CA LEU A 84 1.28 -6.47 -6.05
C LEU A 84 1.55 -7.76 -5.27
N LEU A 85 0.75 -8.82 -5.51
CA LEU A 85 0.95 -10.14 -4.93
C LEU A 85 2.31 -10.75 -5.33
N ASN A 86 2.72 -10.60 -6.59
CA ASN A 86 4.03 -11.09 -7.03
C ASN A 86 5.19 -10.31 -6.42
N ILE A 87 5.02 -9.01 -6.16
CA ILE A 87 5.97 -8.21 -5.37
C ILE A 87 6.07 -8.81 -3.96
N TYR A 88 4.95 -9.09 -3.30
CA TYR A 88 4.93 -9.73 -1.99
C TYR A 88 5.63 -11.10 -2.00
N LYS A 89 5.33 -11.96 -2.96
CA LYS A 89 5.99 -13.27 -3.09
C LYS A 89 7.50 -13.17 -3.20
N LYS A 90 8.01 -12.14 -3.87
CA LYS A 90 9.45 -11.92 -4.06
C LYS A 90 10.13 -11.26 -2.86
N TYR A 91 9.51 -10.23 -2.30
CA TYR A 91 10.15 -9.36 -1.30
C TYR A 91 9.59 -9.53 0.11
N ARG A 92 8.50 -10.27 0.27
CA ARG A 92 7.77 -10.52 1.54
C ARG A 92 7.14 -9.29 2.16
N PHE A 93 7.01 -8.21 1.40
CA PHE A 93 6.23 -7.01 1.73
C PHE A 93 5.62 -6.41 0.47
N TYR A 94 4.65 -5.52 0.64
CA TYR A 94 4.02 -4.76 -0.43
C TYR A 94 3.70 -3.33 0.03
N LYS A 95 3.90 -2.36 -0.86
CA LYS A 95 3.57 -0.95 -0.62
C LYS A 95 2.92 -0.41 -1.88
N SER A 96 1.69 0.06 -1.78
CA SER A 96 0.97 0.54 -2.97
C SER A 96 0.11 1.77 -2.67
N ILE A 97 0.05 2.68 -3.65
CA ILE A 97 -0.97 3.72 -3.75
C ILE A 97 -1.81 3.42 -4.98
N ILE A 98 -3.12 3.30 -4.78
CA ILE A 98 -4.11 3.03 -5.82
C ILE A 98 -4.96 4.29 -6.00
N LEU A 99 -4.99 4.81 -7.22
CA LEU A 99 -5.78 5.99 -7.58
C LEU A 99 -6.96 5.58 -8.44
N VAL A 100 -8.14 6.04 -8.06
CA VAL A 100 -9.41 5.71 -8.72
C VAL A 100 -10.25 6.95 -8.99
N PRO A 101 -11.16 6.94 -9.99
CA PRO A 101 -11.98 8.11 -10.31
C PRO A 101 -12.99 8.49 -9.24
N THR A 102 -13.60 7.52 -8.55
CA THR A 102 -14.77 7.74 -7.68
C THR A 102 -14.64 7.08 -6.31
N ILE A 103 -15.40 7.59 -5.34
CA ILE A 103 -15.48 7.01 -3.98
C ILE A 103 -16.04 5.58 -4.01
N THR A 104 -16.98 5.30 -4.89
CA THR A 104 -17.53 3.94 -5.06
C THR A 104 -16.43 2.94 -5.46
N LEU A 105 -15.53 3.36 -6.35
CA LEU A 105 -14.39 2.54 -6.74
C LEU A 105 -13.37 2.36 -5.61
N VAL A 106 -13.21 3.34 -4.71
CA VAL A 106 -12.40 3.16 -3.49
C VAL A 106 -12.92 1.97 -2.68
N ASP A 107 -14.23 1.87 -2.46
CA ASP A 107 -14.83 0.77 -1.71
C ASP A 107 -14.71 -0.57 -2.46
N GLN A 108 -14.87 -0.59 -3.78
CA GLN A 108 -14.69 -1.79 -4.61
C GLN A 108 -13.23 -2.30 -4.56
N TRP A 109 -12.26 -1.41 -4.70
CA TRP A 109 -10.85 -1.77 -4.62
C TRP A 109 -10.46 -2.28 -3.23
N GLU A 110 -11.03 -1.70 -2.17
CA GLU A 110 -10.86 -2.22 -0.80
C GLU A 110 -11.35 -3.68 -0.70
N GLN A 111 -12.54 -3.98 -1.24
CA GLN A 111 -13.07 -5.35 -1.23
C GLN A 111 -12.16 -6.31 -2.00
N GLU A 112 -11.64 -5.91 -3.16
CA GLU A 112 -10.71 -6.74 -3.90
C GLU A 112 -9.38 -6.94 -3.16
N CYS A 113 -8.85 -5.91 -2.48
CA CYS A 113 -7.69 -6.06 -1.60
C CYS A 113 -7.94 -7.07 -0.48
N LYS A 114 -9.13 -7.05 0.13
CA LYS A 114 -9.54 -8.02 1.16
C LYS A 114 -9.61 -9.45 0.60
N ARG A 115 -10.09 -9.63 -0.63
CA ARG A 115 -10.12 -10.94 -1.30
C ARG A 115 -8.73 -11.52 -1.53
N PHE A 116 -7.72 -10.67 -1.74
CA PHE A 116 -6.32 -11.07 -1.82
C PHE A 116 -5.65 -11.25 -0.45
N ASN A 117 -6.34 -11.01 0.65
CA ASN A 117 -5.79 -10.94 2.01
C ASN A 117 -4.73 -9.84 2.21
N PHE A 118 -4.75 -8.78 1.42
CA PHE A 118 -3.92 -7.61 1.72
C PHE A 118 -4.41 -6.92 2.99
N LYS A 119 -3.49 -6.63 3.89
CA LYS A 119 -3.74 -5.95 5.17
C LYS A 119 -3.32 -4.48 5.12
N ASN A 120 -3.66 -3.72 6.15
CA ASN A 120 -3.34 -2.29 6.25
C ASN A 120 -3.83 -1.50 5.02
N VAL A 121 -5.09 -1.69 4.66
CA VAL A 121 -5.74 -0.95 3.57
C VAL A 121 -6.31 0.35 4.13
N VAL A 122 -5.77 1.49 3.68
CA VAL A 122 -6.19 2.83 4.11
C VAL A 122 -6.95 3.51 2.98
N LYS A 123 -8.18 3.95 3.26
CA LYS A 123 -8.99 4.71 2.31
C LYS A 123 -8.85 6.20 2.55
N VAL A 124 -8.29 6.94 1.59
CA VAL A 124 -8.18 8.40 1.65
C VAL A 124 -9.39 9.02 0.98
N SER A 125 -10.42 9.27 1.77
CA SER A 125 -11.67 9.88 1.31
C SER A 125 -12.31 10.72 2.40
N SER A 126 -13.26 11.56 2.04
CA SER A 126 -14.04 12.37 3.00
C SER A 126 -14.87 11.51 3.97
N LYS A 127 -15.13 10.26 3.63
CA LYS A 127 -15.85 9.30 4.48
C LYS A 127 -14.98 8.68 5.58
N ASN A 128 -13.64 8.72 5.44
CA ASN A 128 -12.71 8.22 6.45
C ASN A 128 -11.98 9.39 7.12
N ALA A 129 -12.49 9.86 8.24
CA ALA A 129 -11.87 10.97 8.98
C ALA A 129 -10.49 10.61 9.60
N LYS A 130 -10.20 9.31 9.76
CA LYS A 130 -8.97 8.82 10.42
C LYS A 130 -7.82 8.53 9.47
N TRP A 131 -7.97 8.73 8.18
CA TRP A 131 -6.96 8.35 7.19
C TRP A 131 -5.57 8.98 7.46
N LYS A 132 -5.52 10.20 8.00
CA LYS A 132 -4.25 10.87 8.36
C LYS A 132 -3.53 10.14 9.49
N ASP A 133 -4.25 9.75 10.52
CA ASP A 133 -3.69 9.02 11.66
C ASP A 133 -3.21 7.63 11.22
N GLU A 134 -3.96 6.96 10.35
CA GLU A 134 -3.59 5.67 9.78
C GLU A 134 -2.32 5.75 8.94
N ILE A 135 -2.18 6.77 8.09
CA ILE A 135 -0.95 7.01 7.30
C ILE A 135 0.21 7.41 8.21
N GLY A 136 -0.03 8.28 9.18
CA GLY A 136 0.97 8.67 10.18
C GLY A 136 1.50 7.47 10.95
N ALA A 137 0.64 6.54 11.33
CA ALA A 137 1.03 5.29 11.99
C ALA A 137 1.90 4.40 11.09
N ILE A 138 1.59 4.30 9.78
CA ILE A 138 2.39 3.56 8.82
C ILE A 138 3.80 4.17 8.70
N LYS A 139 3.89 5.49 8.52
CA LYS A 139 5.18 6.21 8.43
C LYS A 139 6.03 6.00 9.67
N LEU A 140 5.41 6.15 10.84
CA LEU A 140 6.11 5.98 12.11
C LEU A 140 6.63 4.54 12.29
N ARG A 141 5.87 3.53 11.85
CA ARG A 141 6.35 2.14 11.84
C ARG A 141 7.57 1.96 10.94
N GLU A 142 7.54 2.55 9.75
CA GLU A 142 8.69 2.49 8.82
C GLU A 142 9.94 3.14 9.42
N GLU A 143 9.78 4.28 10.07
CA GLU A 143 10.89 4.99 10.73
C GLU A 143 11.46 4.22 11.91
N ILE A 144 10.60 3.71 12.81
CA ILE A 144 11.02 2.97 14.00
C ILE A 144 11.73 1.66 13.66
N ASN A 145 11.29 0.99 12.60
CA ASN A 145 11.85 -0.28 12.16
C ASN A 145 12.97 -0.12 11.11
N ASP A 146 13.66 1.03 11.07
CA ASP A 146 14.73 1.34 10.12
C ASP A 146 14.32 1.09 8.65
N ASN A 147 13.13 1.55 8.28
CA ASN A 147 12.48 1.33 6.99
C ASN A 147 12.13 -0.15 6.72
N ALA A 148 11.92 -0.92 7.78
CA ALA A 148 11.51 -2.30 7.64
C ALA A 148 10.24 -2.44 6.80
N ASP A 149 10.07 -3.63 6.35
CA ASP A 149 9.11 -4.12 5.40
C ASP A 149 7.65 -4.01 5.88
N VAL A 150 7.19 -2.78 6.12
CA VAL A 150 5.79 -2.48 6.47
C VAL A 150 4.95 -2.59 5.21
N SER A 151 4.01 -3.55 5.20
CA SER A 151 3.09 -3.76 4.09
C SER A 151 1.84 -2.91 4.26
N TYR A 152 1.42 -2.22 3.20
CA TYR A 152 0.19 -1.43 3.17
C TYR A 152 -0.34 -1.17 1.76
N VAL A 153 -1.62 -0.83 1.67
CA VAL A 153 -2.29 -0.35 0.46
C VAL A 153 -3.05 0.93 0.80
N ILE A 154 -2.76 2.00 0.10
CA ILE A 154 -3.49 3.28 0.22
C ILE A 154 -4.36 3.43 -1.02
N ILE A 155 -5.66 3.68 -0.84
CA ILE A 155 -6.60 3.87 -1.94
C ILE A 155 -7.17 5.29 -1.84
N ALA A 156 -7.02 6.07 -2.90
CA ALA A 156 -7.50 7.46 -2.95
C ALA A 156 -8.21 7.75 -4.27
N THR A 157 -9.12 8.73 -4.27
CA THR A 157 -9.63 9.26 -5.52
C THR A 157 -8.63 10.23 -6.15
N TYR A 158 -8.65 10.39 -7.50
CA TYR A 158 -7.85 11.41 -8.18
C TYR A 158 -8.12 12.81 -7.61
N ALA A 159 -9.38 13.14 -7.34
CA ALA A 159 -9.77 14.42 -6.76
C ALA A 159 -9.18 14.64 -5.36
N SER A 160 -9.09 13.60 -4.55
CA SER A 160 -8.44 13.67 -3.24
C SER A 160 -6.93 13.80 -3.38
N PHE A 161 -6.31 13.00 -4.25
CA PHE A 161 -4.87 13.01 -4.49
C PHE A 161 -4.37 14.35 -5.06
N ALA A 162 -5.18 15.03 -5.90
CA ALA A 162 -4.86 16.34 -6.46
C ALA A 162 -4.86 17.48 -5.42
N ARG A 163 -5.40 17.27 -4.22
CA ARG A 163 -5.34 18.27 -3.14
C ARG A 163 -3.92 18.35 -2.59
N GLU A 164 -3.33 19.53 -2.61
CA GLU A 164 -1.93 19.74 -2.21
C GLU A 164 -1.59 19.14 -0.84
N ALA A 165 -2.45 19.32 0.16
CA ALA A 165 -2.23 18.79 1.50
C ALA A 165 -2.22 17.25 1.53
N ILE A 166 -3.10 16.59 0.75
CA ILE A 166 -3.17 15.14 0.65
C ILE A 166 -1.99 14.61 -0.15
N PHE A 167 -1.68 15.24 -1.28
CA PHE A 167 -0.53 14.89 -2.10
C PHE A 167 0.77 14.95 -1.28
N LYS A 168 1.02 16.04 -0.58
CA LYS A 168 2.19 16.19 0.30
C LYS A 168 2.25 15.11 1.35
N GLU A 169 1.13 14.77 1.99
CA GLU A 169 1.06 13.71 3.00
C GLU A 169 1.39 12.35 2.41
N LEU A 170 0.82 11.99 1.26
CA LEU A 170 1.05 10.70 0.60
C LEU A 170 2.46 10.59 0.00
N MET A 171 3.06 11.69 -0.42
CA MET A 171 4.41 11.72 -1.01
C MET A 171 5.52 11.99 0.01
N SER A 172 5.20 12.18 1.29
CA SER A 172 6.17 12.46 2.35
C SER A 172 6.83 11.20 2.95
N PHE A 173 6.61 10.03 2.37
CA PHE A 173 7.40 8.85 2.68
C PHE A 173 8.88 9.07 2.34
N ASN A 174 9.77 8.43 3.09
CA ASN A 174 11.19 8.57 2.85
C ASN A 174 11.60 8.06 1.44
N LYS A 175 12.80 8.43 0.98
CA LYS A 175 13.28 8.09 -0.37
C LYS A 175 13.39 6.59 -0.62
N MET A 176 13.66 5.78 0.41
CA MET A 176 13.75 4.31 0.26
C MET A 176 12.37 3.72 0.05
N THR A 177 11.37 4.17 0.81
CA THR A 177 9.98 3.78 0.64
C THR A 177 9.45 4.17 -0.74
N GLN A 178 9.72 5.39 -1.20
CA GLN A 178 9.28 5.86 -2.52
C GLN A 178 9.79 4.97 -3.67
N LYS A 179 11.02 4.46 -3.58
CA LYS A 179 11.57 3.53 -4.57
C LYS A 179 10.91 2.14 -4.58
N ARG A 180 10.23 1.77 -3.51
CA ARG A 180 9.57 0.46 -3.34
C ARG A 180 8.05 0.55 -3.46
N LEU A 181 7.52 1.72 -3.76
CA LEU A 181 6.10 2.01 -3.84
C LEU A 181 5.56 1.71 -5.24
N LEU A 182 4.53 0.87 -5.32
CA LEU A 182 3.81 0.61 -6.55
C LEU A 182 2.64 1.59 -6.68
N PHE A 183 2.62 2.36 -7.77
CA PHE A 183 1.47 3.18 -8.14
C PHE A 183 0.55 2.42 -9.11
N ILE A 184 -0.73 2.34 -8.78
CA ILE A 184 -1.78 1.80 -9.65
C ILE A 184 -2.77 2.92 -9.92
N ALA A 185 -2.99 3.24 -11.19
CA ALA A 185 -3.96 4.24 -11.63
C ALA A 185 -5.06 3.55 -12.43
N ASP A 186 -6.26 3.44 -11.86
CA ASP A 186 -7.42 2.86 -12.54
C ASP A 186 -8.11 3.92 -13.39
N GLU A 187 -8.57 3.53 -14.60
CA GLU A 187 -9.19 4.45 -15.57
C GLU A 187 -8.32 5.69 -15.86
N ALA A 188 -7.01 5.47 -16.06
CA ALA A 188 -6.00 6.53 -16.21
C ALA A 188 -6.29 7.52 -17.38
N HIS A 189 -7.12 7.12 -18.37
CA HIS A 189 -7.57 8.02 -19.43
C HIS A 189 -8.38 9.21 -18.91
N ASN A 190 -8.99 9.10 -17.73
CA ASN A 190 -9.70 10.19 -17.07
C ASN A 190 -8.75 11.24 -16.45
N MET A 191 -7.46 10.95 -16.32
CA MET A 191 -6.48 11.91 -15.81
C MET A 191 -6.22 13.07 -16.76
N GLY A 192 -6.46 12.90 -18.07
CA GLY A 192 -6.27 13.95 -19.09
C GLY A 192 -7.47 14.85 -19.34
N ALA A 193 -8.63 14.58 -18.74
CA ALA A 193 -9.85 15.37 -18.93
C ALA A 193 -10.00 16.54 -17.95
N GLY A 194 -9.11 16.68 -16.99
CA GLY A 194 -9.09 17.80 -16.03
C GLY A 194 -7.94 18.74 -16.35
N ARG A 195 -8.28 19.91 -16.87
CA ARG A 195 -7.38 21.01 -17.23
C ARG A 195 -6.12 21.10 -16.37
N ILE A 196 -4.98 21.07 -17.06
CA ILE A 196 -3.75 21.73 -16.63
C ILE A 196 -4.01 23.21 -16.46
#